data_ab770d785c14c8388d30e5d578e397e6
#
_entry.id   ab770d785c14c8388d30e5d578e397e6
#
_cell.length_a   1.000
_cell.length_b   1.000
_cell.length_c   1.000
_cell.angle_alpha   90.00
_cell.angle_beta   90.00
_cell.angle_gamma   90.00
#
_symmetry.space_group_name_H-M   'P 1'
#
loop_
_entity.id
_entity.type
_entity.pdbx_description
1 polymer ?
#
loop_
_entity_poly.entity_id
_entity_poly.type
_entity_poly.pdbx_seq_one_letter_code
_entity_poly.pdbx_strand_id
1 'polypeptide(L)'
;GSEPNRARRFYHSGETGDLALAIHRITLERPNMPLAIAGVSLGGNILLKYLGEQRNNARTMITAAAAVSVPFDLAQGSDYINRGFSKLYQKYFLDSLKRKAIEKQSRYPDLPEPARINAISSLRSFDDTVTAPVHGFADAIDYYARSSSIRYLHEITVDTLLLNAVDDPFLPPEVLGEVSRIAKCNPHLTIDFPQRGGHAGFVGGRNPFRPYYYLERRVGDFLSEKFAAADRSHTKP
;
A
#
# COMPACT_ATOMS: atom_id res chain seq x y z
N GLY A 1 7.55 0.78 13.23
CA GLY A 1 8.96 0.80 13.63
C GLY A 1 9.11 1.19 15.09
N SER A 2 10.20 0.82 15.70
CA SER A 2 10.47 1.10 17.12
C SER A 2 10.87 2.56 17.37
N GLU A 3 11.42 3.25 16.38
CA GLU A 3 11.84 4.64 16.52
C GLU A 3 10.91 5.58 15.74
N PRO A 4 10.34 6.63 16.38
CA PRO A 4 9.51 7.61 15.70
C PRO A 4 10.31 8.44 14.70
N ASN A 5 9.70 8.77 13.55
CA ASN A 5 10.26 9.74 12.61
C ASN A 5 10.51 11.09 13.33
N ARG A 6 11.74 11.61 13.24
CA ARG A 6 12.15 12.86 13.89
C ARG A 6 11.63 14.11 13.20
N ALA A 7 11.26 14.03 11.91
CA ALA A 7 10.70 15.15 11.17
C ALA A 7 9.26 15.47 11.62
N ARG A 8 8.80 16.71 11.34
CA ARG A 8 7.41 17.13 11.60
C ARG A 8 6.40 16.24 10.88
N ARG A 9 6.70 15.83 9.66
CA ARG A 9 5.84 14.97 8.83
C ARG A 9 5.63 13.59 9.46
N PHE A 10 4.48 13.00 9.18
CA PHE A 10 4.19 11.59 9.44
C PHE A 10 4.44 10.76 8.18
N TYR A 11 4.36 9.46 8.33
CA TYR A 11 4.24 8.56 7.20
C TYR A 11 2.76 8.45 6.82
N HIS A 12 2.42 8.59 5.54
CA HIS A 12 1.05 8.53 5.07
C HIS A 12 0.92 7.71 3.78
N SER A 13 -0.31 7.35 3.41
CA SER A 13 -0.57 6.40 2.32
C SER A 13 -0.16 6.88 0.92
N GLY A 14 0.12 8.15 0.74
CA GLY A 14 0.56 8.74 -0.53
C GLY A 14 2.04 9.10 -0.59
N GLU A 15 2.84 8.78 0.44
CA GLU A 15 4.25 9.17 0.52
C GLU A 15 5.13 8.26 -0.33
N THR A 16 5.45 8.69 -1.55
CA THR A 16 6.29 7.94 -2.49
C THR A 16 7.77 8.34 -2.45
N GLY A 17 8.11 9.45 -1.80
CA GLY A 17 9.46 9.99 -1.78
C GLY A 17 10.47 9.10 -1.05
N ASP A 18 10.09 8.55 0.11
CA ASP A 18 10.97 7.65 0.87
C ASP A 18 11.21 6.34 0.10
N LEU A 19 10.19 5.82 -0.62
CA LEU A 19 10.33 4.65 -1.50
C LEU A 19 11.26 4.97 -2.68
N ALA A 20 11.08 6.13 -3.33
CA ALA A 20 11.93 6.57 -4.42
C ALA A 20 13.40 6.65 -4.01
N LEU A 21 13.68 7.23 -2.84
CA LEU A 21 15.04 7.31 -2.28
C LEU A 21 15.64 5.93 -2.03
N ALA A 22 14.87 5.01 -1.46
CA ALA A 22 15.33 3.64 -1.21
C ALA A 22 15.66 2.89 -2.51
N ILE A 23 14.79 2.98 -3.52
CA ILE A 23 15.01 2.36 -4.84
C ILE A 23 16.26 2.95 -5.48
N HIS A 24 16.38 4.28 -5.51
CA HIS A 24 17.54 4.94 -6.09
C HIS A 24 18.85 4.51 -5.42
N ARG A 25 18.87 4.41 -4.10
CA ARG A 25 20.04 3.96 -3.37
C ARG A 25 20.41 2.52 -3.68
N ILE A 26 19.43 1.61 -3.73
CA ILE A 26 19.66 0.20 -4.08
C ILE A 26 20.23 0.07 -5.50
N THR A 27 19.67 0.80 -6.46
CA THR A 27 20.14 0.78 -7.85
C THR A 27 21.54 1.34 -8.01
N LEU A 28 21.93 2.34 -7.23
CA LEU A 28 23.32 2.85 -7.22
C LEU A 28 24.31 1.84 -6.61
N GLU A 29 23.92 1.18 -5.51
CA GLU A 29 24.77 0.20 -4.83
C GLU A 29 24.86 -1.13 -5.61
N ARG A 30 23.86 -1.45 -6.45
CA ARG A 30 23.72 -2.71 -7.19
C ARG A 30 23.24 -2.48 -8.63
N PRO A 31 24.02 -1.78 -9.48
CA PRO A 31 23.54 -1.25 -10.77
C PRO A 31 23.12 -2.32 -11.79
N ASN A 32 23.60 -3.54 -11.68
CA ASN A 32 23.29 -4.62 -12.62
C ASN A 32 22.40 -5.72 -12.02
N MET A 33 21.85 -5.50 -10.83
CA MET A 33 21.03 -6.50 -10.17
C MET A 33 19.56 -6.24 -10.47
N PRO A 34 18.81 -7.23 -10.98
CA PRO A 34 17.38 -7.07 -11.17
C PRO A 34 16.69 -6.85 -9.80
N LEU A 35 15.83 -5.84 -9.74
CA LEU A 35 15.12 -5.44 -8.53
C LEU A 35 13.63 -5.79 -8.64
N ALA A 36 13.10 -6.49 -7.64
CA ALA A 36 11.66 -6.61 -7.45
C ALA A 36 11.25 -6.01 -6.10
N ILE A 37 10.02 -5.51 -6.04
CA ILE A 37 9.48 -4.87 -4.85
C ILE A 37 8.13 -5.49 -4.51
N ALA A 38 7.95 -5.89 -3.24
CA ALA A 38 6.67 -6.29 -2.71
C ALA A 38 6.20 -5.28 -1.66
N GLY A 39 4.95 -4.81 -1.79
CA GLY A 39 4.30 -3.92 -0.85
C GLY A 39 3.04 -4.55 -0.27
N VAL A 40 2.84 -4.46 1.05
CA VAL A 40 1.66 -5.01 1.72
C VAL A 40 0.83 -3.88 2.32
N SER A 41 -0.50 -3.96 2.21
CA SER A 41 -1.44 -3.01 2.78
C SER A 41 -1.10 -1.56 2.35
N LEU A 42 -0.88 -0.66 3.29
CA LEU A 42 -0.43 0.72 3.03
C LEU A 42 0.83 0.77 2.15
N GLY A 43 1.79 -0.16 2.35
CA GLY A 43 2.99 -0.26 1.51
C GLY A 43 2.67 -0.65 0.07
N GLY A 44 1.63 -1.47 -0.14
CA GLY A 44 1.12 -1.80 -1.48
C GLY A 44 0.51 -0.58 -2.18
N ASN A 45 -0.26 0.24 -1.46
CA ASN A 45 -0.81 1.48 -2.00
C ASN A 45 0.29 2.47 -2.42
N ILE A 46 1.31 2.66 -1.58
CA ILE A 46 2.46 3.52 -1.88
C ILE A 46 3.22 3.00 -3.10
N LEU A 47 3.46 1.69 -3.17
CA LEU A 47 4.15 1.05 -4.29
C LEU A 47 3.40 1.29 -5.61
N LEU A 48 2.10 1.01 -5.67
CA LEU A 48 1.31 1.18 -6.88
C LEU A 48 1.22 2.65 -7.31
N LYS A 49 1.06 3.57 -6.35
CA LYS A 49 1.10 5.01 -6.63
C LYS A 49 2.45 5.41 -7.21
N TYR A 50 3.55 4.98 -6.60
CA TYR A 50 4.90 5.24 -7.11
C TYR A 50 5.09 4.72 -8.53
N LEU A 51 4.70 3.48 -8.80
CA LEU A 51 4.83 2.89 -10.14
C LEU A 51 4.06 3.67 -11.19
N GLY A 52 2.83 4.09 -10.88
CA GLY A 52 2.03 4.87 -11.81
C GLY A 52 2.52 6.30 -11.99
N GLU A 53 3.06 6.95 -10.95
CA GLU A 53 3.70 8.27 -11.05
C GLU A 53 4.98 8.22 -11.90
N GLN A 54 5.79 7.18 -11.73
CA GLN A 54 7.06 7.02 -12.46
C GLN A 54 6.87 6.49 -13.88
N ARG A 55 5.79 5.79 -14.17
CA ARG A 55 5.50 5.25 -15.51
C ARG A 55 6.71 4.46 -16.07
N ASN A 56 7.14 4.79 -17.28
CA ASN A 56 8.28 4.14 -17.93
C ASN A 56 9.61 4.29 -17.18
N ASN A 57 9.77 5.34 -16.36
CA ASN A 57 10.97 5.49 -15.54
C ASN A 57 11.10 4.36 -14.49
N ALA A 58 9.99 3.85 -13.98
CA ALA A 58 10.02 2.74 -13.03
C ALA A 58 10.63 1.47 -13.66
N ARG A 59 10.37 1.19 -14.93
CA ARG A 59 10.90 0.00 -15.65
C ARG A 59 12.42 -0.02 -15.79
N THR A 60 13.07 1.12 -15.74
CA THR A 60 14.53 1.19 -15.80
C THR A 60 15.20 0.71 -14.52
N MET A 61 14.45 0.68 -13.42
CA MET A 61 14.96 0.33 -12.09
C MET A 61 14.32 -0.93 -11.49
N ILE A 62 13.09 -1.25 -11.88
CA ILE A 62 12.28 -2.30 -11.26
C ILE A 62 11.87 -3.30 -12.34
N THR A 63 12.23 -4.56 -12.12
CA THR A 63 11.91 -5.68 -13.03
C THR A 63 10.46 -6.15 -12.84
N ALA A 64 10.01 -6.25 -11.58
CA ALA A 64 8.65 -6.69 -11.27
C ALA A 64 8.21 -6.16 -9.89
N ALA A 65 6.90 -6.12 -9.67
CA ALA A 65 6.33 -5.70 -8.40
C ALA A 65 5.18 -6.62 -7.95
N ALA A 66 4.94 -6.67 -6.64
CA ALA A 66 3.76 -7.32 -6.07
C ALA A 66 3.13 -6.40 -5.02
N ALA A 67 1.84 -6.17 -5.13
CA ALA A 67 1.06 -5.37 -4.19
C ALA A 67 -0.03 -6.23 -3.56
N VAL A 68 0.01 -6.38 -2.24
CA VAL A 68 -0.81 -7.32 -1.49
C VAL A 68 -1.74 -6.57 -0.54
N SER A 69 -3.02 -6.97 -0.51
CA SER A 69 -4.03 -6.44 0.42
C SER A 69 -4.10 -4.91 0.43
N VAL A 70 -4.14 -4.37 -0.76
CA VAL A 70 -4.01 -2.93 -1.00
C VAL A 70 -5.32 -2.21 -0.70
N PRO A 71 -5.32 -1.11 0.08
CA PRO A 71 -6.45 -0.20 0.18
C PRO A 71 -6.48 0.72 -1.06
N PHE A 72 -6.79 0.17 -2.24
CA PHE A 72 -6.74 0.86 -3.54
C PHE A 72 -7.49 2.21 -3.55
N ASP A 73 -8.63 2.27 -2.86
CA ASP A 73 -9.42 3.49 -2.65
C ASP A 73 -9.48 3.80 -1.15
N LEU A 74 -8.71 4.81 -0.73
CA LEU A 74 -8.58 5.18 0.67
C LEU A 74 -9.88 5.75 1.25
N ALA A 75 -10.70 6.43 0.45
CA ALA A 75 -11.97 6.97 0.90
C ALA A 75 -12.94 5.83 1.23
N GLN A 76 -13.13 4.91 0.28
CA GLN A 76 -14.01 3.75 0.49
C GLN A 76 -13.47 2.83 1.59
N GLY A 77 -12.16 2.61 1.66
CA GLY A 77 -11.52 1.83 2.73
C GLY A 77 -11.73 2.42 4.11
N SER A 78 -11.57 3.76 4.26
CA SER A 78 -11.78 4.45 5.55
C SER A 78 -13.23 4.39 6.04
N ASP A 79 -14.20 4.40 5.11
CA ASP A 79 -15.61 4.26 5.43
C ASP A 79 -15.99 2.79 5.73
N TYR A 80 -15.35 1.84 5.04
CA TYR A 80 -15.63 0.41 5.19
C TYR A 80 -15.11 -0.14 6.52
N ILE A 81 -13.89 0.20 6.91
CA ILE A 81 -13.29 -0.23 8.18
C ILE A 81 -14.07 0.28 9.41
N ASN A 82 -14.89 1.32 9.22
CA ASN A 82 -15.77 1.85 10.27
C ASN A 82 -17.08 1.07 10.42
N ARG A 83 -17.20 -0.14 9.88
CA ARG A 83 -18.40 -0.99 9.90
C ARG A 83 -18.15 -2.34 10.56
N GLY A 84 -19.19 -2.89 11.18
CA GLY A 84 -19.18 -4.26 11.70
C GLY A 84 -17.98 -4.57 12.59
N PHE A 85 -17.41 -5.76 12.39
CA PHE A 85 -16.25 -6.24 13.15
C PHE A 85 -14.97 -5.45 12.86
N SER A 86 -14.85 -4.84 11.68
CA SER A 86 -13.69 -4.05 11.27
C SER A 86 -13.44 -2.84 12.17
N LYS A 87 -14.46 -2.38 12.92
CA LYS A 87 -14.31 -1.32 13.95
C LYS A 87 -13.27 -1.61 15.01
N LEU A 88 -13.03 -2.89 15.34
CA LEU A 88 -11.99 -3.27 16.30
C LEU A 88 -10.60 -2.95 15.74
N TYR A 89 -10.37 -3.22 14.47
CA TYR A 89 -9.12 -2.87 13.81
C TYR A 89 -8.98 -1.36 13.67
N GLN A 90 -10.05 -0.66 13.28
CA GLN A 90 -10.04 0.80 13.24
C GLN A 90 -9.64 1.40 14.59
N LYS A 91 -10.25 0.92 15.68
CA LYS A 91 -9.91 1.39 17.03
C LYS A 91 -8.42 1.19 17.33
N TYR A 92 -7.88 0.01 17.06
CA TYR A 92 -6.47 -0.30 17.29
C TYR A 92 -5.53 0.61 16.49
N PHE A 93 -5.82 0.84 15.21
CA PHE A 93 -5.04 1.76 14.37
C PHE A 93 -5.15 3.19 14.87
N LEU A 94 -6.37 3.65 15.14
CA LEU A 94 -6.63 5.01 15.59
C LEU A 94 -5.95 5.32 16.93
N ASP A 95 -6.00 4.40 17.90
CA ASP A 95 -5.33 4.55 19.19
C ASP A 95 -3.79 4.67 19.00
N SER A 96 -3.21 3.89 18.10
CA SER A 96 -1.78 3.97 17.76
C SER A 96 -1.42 5.30 17.08
N LEU A 97 -2.25 5.78 16.15
CA LEU A 97 -2.04 7.04 15.44
C LEU A 97 -2.15 8.24 16.39
N LYS A 98 -3.18 8.27 17.25
CA LYS A 98 -3.37 9.31 18.27
C LYS A 98 -2.16 9.41 19.20
N ARG A 99 -1.69 8.29 19.75
CA ARG A 99 -0.53 8.25 20.63
C ARG A 99 0.69 8.86 19.95
N LYS A 100 0.99 8.46 18.71
CA LYS A 100 2.12 9.00 17.94
C LYS A 100 1.96 10.50 17.64
N ALA A 101 0.73 10.97 17.38
CA ALA A 101 0.46 12.38 17.12
C ALA A 101 0.64 13.23 18.39
N ILE A 102 0.17 12.76 19.54
CA ILE A 102 0.34 13.44 20.83
C ILE A 102 1.83 13.47 21.23
N GLU A 103 2.55 12.36 21.09
CA GLU A 103 3.99 12.32 21.36
C GLU A 103 4.75 13.32 20.48
N LYS A 104 4.37 13.42 19.19
CA LYS A 104 5.01 14.36 18.27
C LYS A 104 4.65 15.82 18.56
N GLN A 105 3.44 16.09 19.03
CA GLN A 105 2.96 17.43 19.39
C GLN A 105 3.86 18.10 20.47
N SER A 106 4.42 17.35 21.39
CA SER A 106 5.36 17.90 22.39
C SER A 106 6.62 18.50 21.75
N ARG A 107 7.02 18.02 20.56
CA ARG A 107 8.17 18.51 19.79
C ARG A 107 7.78 19.56 18.75
N TYR A 108 6.54 19.52 18.28
CA TYR A 108 5.99 20.39 17.26
C TYR A 108 4.67 20.99 17.73
N PRO A 109 4.72 22.12 18.47
CA PRO A 109 3.55 22.73 19.11
C PRO A 109 2.47 23.25 18.11
N ASP A 110 2.80 23.37 16.84
CA ASP A 110 1.88 23.73 15.76
C ASP A 110 0.98 22.56 15.31
N LEU A 111 1.21 21.34 15.80
CA LEU A 111 0.31 20.22 15.64
C LEU A 111 -0.95 20.39 16.53
N PRO A 112 -2.07 19.73 16.17
CA PRO A 112 -3.29 19.81 16.97
C PRO A 112 -3.04 19.42 18.44
N GLU A 113 -3.69 20.16 19.35
CA GLU A 113 -3.58 19.90 20.79
C GLU A 113 -4.04 18.49 21.18
N PRO A 114 -3.47 17.89 22.25
CA PRO A 114 -3.81 16.55 22.71
C PRO A 114 -5.30 16.34 22.96
N ALA A 115 -6.02 17.35 23.47
CA ALA A 115 -7.46 17.29 23.70
C ALA A 115 -8.21 17.09 22.37
N ARG A 116 -7.84 17.84 21.30
CA ARG A 116 -8.43 17.72 19.98
C ARG A 116 -8.10 16.36 19.35
N ILE A 117 -6.87 15.87 19.49
CA ILE A 117 -6.46 14.55 18.98
C ILE A 117 -7.25 13.43 19.70
N ASN A 118 -7.42 13.53 21.02
CA ASN A 118 -8.16 12.53 21.80
C ASN A 118 -9.65 12.47 21.42
N ALA A 119 -10.25 13.57 21.01
CA ALA A 119 -11.65 13.64 20.58
C ALA A 119 -11.92 12.97 19.22
N ILE A 120 -10.88 12.65 18.44
CA ILE A 120 -11.03 12.00 17.13
C ILE A 120 -11.65 10.60 17.30
N SER A 121 -12.63 10.25 16.48
CA SER A 121 -13.39 9.00 16.58
C SER A 121 -13.27 8.06 15.38
N SER A 122 -12.65 8.51 14.26
CA SER A 122 -12.50 7.72 13.04
C SER A 122 -11.17 8.01 12.33
N LEU A 123 -10.76 7.12 11.42
CA LEU A 123 -9.58 7.37 10.57
C LEU A 123 -9.79 8.61 9.71
N ARG A 124 -10.97 8.80 9.12
CA ARG A 124 -11.29 9.98 8.32
C ARG A 124 -11.12 11.27 9.13
N SER A 125 -11.66 11.32 10.36
CA SER A 125 -11.48 12.51 11.21
C SER A 125 -10.05 12.70 11.70
N PHE A 126 -9.26 11.62 11.80
CA PHE A 126 -7.81 11.73 12.04
C PHE A 126 -7.10 12.35 10.84
N ASP A 127 -7.45 11.90 9.64
CA ASP A 127 -6.86 12.41 8.42
C ASP A 127 -7.23 13.88 8.16
N ASP A 128 -8.47 14.29 8.44
CA ASP A 128 -8.88 15.71 8.39
C ASP A 128 -8.12 16.58 9.41
N THR A 129 -7.94 16.06 10.62
CA THR A 129 -7.42 16.86 11.74
C THR A 129 -5.89 16.89 11.77
N VAL A 130 -5.25 15.81 11.38
CA VAL A 130 -3.80 15.61 11.54
C VAL A 130 -3.10 15.41 10.20
N THR A 131 -3.49 14.37 9.43
CA THR A 131 -2.74 13.97 8.22
C THR A 131 -2.78 15.08 7.17
N ALA A 132 -3.95 15.56 6.83
CA ALA A 132 -4.12 16.55 5.76
C ALA A 132 -3.38 17.87 6.05
N PRO A 133 -3.57 18.52 7.21
CA PRO A 133 -2.88 19.78 7.49
C PRO A 133 -1.35 19.65 7.60
N VAL A 134 -0.87 18.51 8.12
CA VAL A 134 0.58 18.28 8.27
C VAL A 134 1.28 18.12 6.92
N HIS A 135 0.58 17.55 5.93
CA HIS A 135 1.13 17.22 4.62
C HIS A 135 0.68 18.16 3.49
N GLY A 136 -0.06 19.24 3.82
CA GLY A 136 -0.47 20.24 2.83
C GLY A 136 -1.60 19.80 1.91
N PHE A 137 -2.46 18.89 2.39
CA PHE A 137 -3.74 18.59 1.77
C PHE A 137 -4.82 19.51 2.33
N ALA A 138 -5.83 19.81 1.52
CA ALA A 138 -6.94 20.66 1.95
C ALA A 138 -7.76 20.02 3.08
N ASP A 139 -8.04 18.72 2.94
CA ASP A 139 -8.82 17.88 3.85
C ASP A 139 -8.53 16.39 3.60
N ALA A 140 -9.23 15.49 4.30
CA ALA A 140 -9.12 14.04 4.07
C ALA A 140 -9.58 13.64 2.67
N ILE A 141 -10.53 14.34 2.06
CA ILE A 141 -11.02 14.03 0.71
C ILE A 141 -9.93 14.31 -0.32
N ASP A 142 -9.27 15.46 -0.24
CA ASP A 142 -8.12 15.80 -1.09
C ASP A 142 -6.96 14.82 -0.86
N TYR A 143 -6.67 14.49 0.40
CA TYR A 143 -5.67 13.49 0.74
C TYR A 143 -5.98 12.14 0.08
N TYR A 144 -7.19 11.61 0.22
CA TYR A 144 -7.57 10.33 -0.37
C TYR A 144 -7.56 10.38 -1.90
N ALA A 145 -8.06 11.46 -2.49
CA ALA A 145 -8.07 11.65 -3.93
C ALA A 145 -6.66 11.62 -4.54
N ARG A 146 -5.68 12.21 -3.87
CA ARG A 146 -4.29 12.30 -4.35
C ARG A 146 -3.44 11.11 -3.94
N SER A 147 -3.89 10.29 -2.99
CA SER A 147 -3.11 9.19 -2.40
C SER A 147 -3.62 7.79 -2.75
N SER A 148 -4.85 7.65 -3.23
CA SER A 148 -5.43 6.35 -3.61
C SER A 148 -4.79 5.79 -4.86
N SER A 149 -4.23 4.58 -4.76
CA SER A 149 -3.48 3.96 -5.85
C SER A 149 -4.33 3.57 -7.05
N ILE A 150 -5.64 3.39 -6.89
CA ILE A 150 -6.56 3.06 -7.99
C ILE A 150 -6.49 4.05 -9.14
N ARG A 151 -6.18 5.31 -8.87
CA ARG A 151 -6.05 6.39 -9.85
C ARG A 151 -4.80 6.27 -10.73
N TYR A 152 -3.82 5.52 -10.28
CA TYR A 152 -2.51 5.38 -10.93
C TYR A 152 -2.34 4.05 -11.65
N LEU A 153 -3.24 3.08 -11.47
CA LEU A 153 -3.11 1.73 -12.00
C LEU A 153 -2.99 1.68 -13.53
N HIS A 154 -3.67 2.57 -14.25
CA HIS A 154 -3.64 2.61 -15.71
C HIS A 154 -2.30 3.11 -16.28
N GLU A 155 -1.50 3.78 -15.47
CA GLU A 155 -0.19 4.31 -15.85
C GLU A 155 0.98 3.37 -15.52
N ILE A 156 0.72 2.27 -14.81
CA ILE A 156 1.76 1.31 -14.42
C ILE A 156 2.27 0.57 -15.65
N THR A 157 3.58 0.56 -15.82
CA THR A 157 4.27 -0.11 -16.94
C THR A 157 5.21 -1.23 -16.47
N VAL A 158 5.40 -1.40 -15.17
CA VAL A 158 6.14 -2.52 -14.56
C VAL A 158 5.18 -3.69 -14.37
N ASP A 159 5.62 -4.90 -14.73
CA ASP A 159 4.83 -6.11 -14.49
C ASP A 159 4.54 -6.28 -13.00
N THR A 160 3.26 -6.19 -12.64
CA THR A 160 2.81 -6.05 -11.25
C THR A 160 1.70 -7.03 -10.92
N LEU A 161 1.90 -7.83 -9.86
CA LEU A 161 0.86 -8.67 -9.27
C LEU A 161 0.02 -7.84 -8.27
N LEU A 162 -1.29 -7.87 -8.43
CA LEU A 162 -2.27 -7.33 -7.47
C LEU A 162 -2.95 -8.51 -6.77
N LEU A 163 -2.61 -8.76 -5.50
CA LEU A 163 -3.15 -9.88 -4.72
C LEU A 163 -4.00 -9.33 -3.56
N ASN A 164 -5.32 -9.50 -3.63
CA ASN A 164 -6.25 -9.12 -2.57
C ASN A 164 -7.31 -10.22 -2.38
N ALA A 165 -7.62 -10.55 -1.13
CA ALA A 165 -8.75 -11.43 -0.84
C ALA A 165 -10.08 -10.66 -0.95
N VAL A 166 -11.12 -11.31 -1.45
CA VAL A 166 -12.48 -10.73 -1.53
C VAL A 166 -13.07 -10.50 -0.14
N ASP A 167 -12.68 -11.33 0.83
CA ASP A 167 -13.09 -11.23 2.24
C ASP A 167 -12.19 -10.33 3.10
N ASP A 168 -11.38 -9.46 2.49
CA ASP A 168 -10.55 -8.50 3.22
C ASP A 168 -11.43 -7.51 4.03
N PRO A 169 -11.29 -7.44 5.37
CA PRO A 169 -12.14 -6.61 6.21
C PRO A 169 -11.86 -5.10 6.08
N PHE A 170 -10.86 -4.69 5.29
CA PHE A 170 -10.43 -3.29 5.18
C PHE A 170 -10.78 -2.64 3.84
N LEU A 171 -11.24 -3.43 2.86
CA LEU A 171 -11.62 -2.93 1.54
C LEU A 171 -12.97 -3.50 1.11
N PRO A 172 -13.94 -2.66 0.65
CA PRO A 172 -15.18 -3.18 0.11
C PRO A 172 -14.92 -3.95 -1.19
N PRO A 173 -15.55 -5.13 -1.37
CA PRO A 173 -15.34 -5.99 -2.56
C PRO A 173 -15.60 -5.30 -3.90
N GLU A 174 -16.45 -4.28 -3.91
CA GLU A 174 -16.82 -3.51 -5.10
C GLU A 174 -15.59 -2.82 -5.72
N VAL A 175 -14.63 -2.39 -4.89
CA VAL A 175 -13.37 -1.78 -5.35
C VAL A 175 -12.55 -2.77 -6.15
N LEU A 176 -12.53 -4.06 -5.79
CA LEU A 176 -11.84 -5.10 -6.56
C LEU A 176 -12.46 -5.29 -7.96
N GLY A 177 -13.76 -5.07 -8.09
CA GLY A 177 -14.46 -5.04 -9.38
C GLY A 177 -13.96 -3.91 -10.29
N GLU A 178 -13.73 -2.73 -9.73
CA GLU A 178 -13.16 -1.59 -10.45
C GLU A 178 -11.69 -1.83 -10.83
N VAL A 179 -10.87 -2.30 -9.88
CA VAL A 179 -9.48 -2.69 -10.13
C VAL A 179 -9.39 -3.73 -11.25
N SER A 180 -10.29 -4.72 -11.25
CA SER A 180 -10.35 -5.76 -12.30
C SER A 180 -10.65 -5.16 -13.68
N ARG A 181 -11.52 -4.13 -13.76
CA ARG A 181 -11.80 -3.45 -15.04
C ARG A 181 -10.57 -2.69 -15.56
N ILE A 182 -9.85 -2.00 -14.67
CA ILE A 182 -8.63 -1.29 -15.03
C ILE A 182 -7.54 -2.28 -15.48
N ALA A 183 -7.35 -3.37 -14.74
CA ALA A 183 -6.33 -4.37 -15.05
C ALA A 183 -6.56 -5.06 -16.40
N LYS A 184 -7.81 -5.25 -16.83
CA LYS A 184 -8.12 -5.78 -18.18
C LYS A 184 -7.62 -4.89 -19.31
N CYS A 185 -7.46 -3.59 -19.06
CA CYS A 185 -6.97 -2.61 -20.02
C CYS A 185 -5.46 -2.34 -19.90
N ASN A 186 -4.81 -2.87 -18.88
CA ASN A 186 -3.37 -2.70 -18.67
C ASN A 186 -2.65 -4.06 -18.65
N PRO A 187 -1.88 -4.40 -19.71
CA PRO A 187 -1.22 -5.70 -19.85
C PRO A 187 -0.14 -5.97 -18.79
N HIS A 188 0.30 -4.94 -18.07
CA HIS A 188 1.29 -5.07 -16.98
C HIS A 188 0.68 -5.47 -15.64
N LEU A 189 -0.65 -5.47 -15.52
CA LEU A 189 -1.32 -5.83 -14.27
C LEU A 189 -1.82 -7.27 -14.32
N THR A 190 -1.37 -8.08 -13.37
CA THR A 190 -1.88 -9.43 -13.13
C THR A 190 -2.70 -9.39 -11.85
N ILE A 191 -3.98 -9.73 -11.90
CA ILE A 191 -4.86 -9.78 -10.73
C ILE A 191 -4.98 -11.21 -10.20
N ASP A 192 -5.03 -11.34 -8.87
CA ASP A 192 -5.32 -12.56 -8.17
C ASP A 192 -6.16 -12.24 -6.93
N PHE A 193 -7.48 -12.48 -7.02
CA PHE A 193 -8.44 -12.12 -5.98
C PHE A 193 -9.15 -13.36 -5.44
N PRO A 194 -8.47 -14.16 -4.58
CA PRO A 194 -9.09 -15.33 -3.97
C PRO A 194 -10.27 -14.93 -3.09
N GLN A 195 -11.29 -15.80 -3.02
CA GLN A 195 -12.50 -15.55 -2.26
C GLN A 195 -12.25 -15.43 -0.75
N ARG A 196 -11.19 -16.09 -0.25
CA ARG A 196 -10.82 -16.11 1.17
C ARG A 196 -9.32 -15.89 1.32
N GLY A 197 -8.95 -15.12 2.33
CA GLY A 197 -7.55 -14.79 2.63
C GLY A 197 -7.44 -13.80 3.78
N GLY A 198 -8.50 -13.05 4.05
CA GLY A 198 -8.47 -11.94 5.00
C GLY A 198 -7.50 -10.85 4.53
N HIS A 199 -6.96 -10.08 5.47
CA HIS A 199 -6.05 -8.97 5.14
C HIS A 199 -4.59 -9.40 4.92
N ALA A 200 -4.08 -10.37 5.68
CA ALA A 200 -2.66 -10.75 5.61
C ALA A 200 -2.40 -12.24 5.82
N GLY A 201 -3.43 -13.04 6.07
CA GLY A 201 -3.27 -14.44 6.41
C GLY A 201 -2.98 -15.30 5.20
N PHE A 202 -3.90 -15.32 4.25
CA PHE A 202 -3.87 -16.17 3.04
C PHE A 202 -3.48 -17.62 3.34
N VAL A 203 -3.88 -18.10 4.55
CA VAL A 203 -3.56 -19.45 5.01
C VAL A 203 -4.64 -20.39 4.52
N GLY A 204 -4.23 -21.41 3.79
CA GLY A 204 -5.10 -22.47 3.29
C GLY A 204 -4.60 -23.84 3.72
N GLY A 205 -5.23 -24.90 3.18
CA GLY A 205 -4.88 -26.29 3.44
C GLY A 205 -5.97 -27.01 4.22
N ARG A 206 -6.01 -28.35 4.06
CA ARG A 206 -6.96 -29.24 4.75
C ARG A 206 -6.48 -29.71 6.12
N ASN A 207 -5.18 -29.54 6.40
CA ASN A 207 -4.56 -30.01 7.64
C ASN A 207 -4.01 -28.81 8.42
N PRO A 208 -4.51 -28.50 9.62
CA PRO A 208 -4.05 -27.39 10.44
C PRO A 208 -2.57 -27.50 10.86
N PHE A 209 -2.01 -28.73 10.88
CA PHE A 209 -0.59 -28.97 11.17
C PHE A 209 0.31 -28.85 9.94
N ARG A 210 -0.27 -28.65 8.74
CA ARG A 210 0.45 -28.41 7.48
C ARG A 210 -0.24 -27.27 6.72
N PRO A 211 -0.13 -26.03 7.23
CA PRO A 211 -0.73 -24.87 6.58
C PRO A 211 -0.08 -24.63 5.22
N TYR A 212 -0.88 -24.18 4.27
CA TYR A 212 -0.45 -23.74 2.98
C TYR A 212 -0.42 -22.21 2.97
N TYR A 213 0.75 -21.62 2.84
CA TYR A 213 0.95 -20.17 2.80
C TYR A 213 0.85 -19.70 1.35
N TYR A 214 -0.36 -19.31 0.97
CA TYR A 214 -0.67 -18.94 -0.41
C TYR A 214 0.06 -17.68 -0.86
N LEU A 215 0.08 -16.65 -0.01
CA LEU A 215 0.67 -15.35 -0.30
C LEU A 215 2.14 -15.46 -0.68
N GLU A 216 2.94 -16.06 0.19
CA GLU A 216 4.39 -16.19 0.03
C GLU A 216 4.73 -16.94 -1.25
N ARG A 217 3.98 -18.01 -1.52
CA ARG A 217 4.19 -18.82 -2.70
C ARG A 217 3.79 -18.08 -3.96
N ARG A 218 2.60 -17.47 -3.98
CA ARG A 218 2.08 -16.78 -5.16
C ARG A 218 2.92 -15.57 -5.56
N VAL A 219 3.37 -14.77 -4.57
CA VAL A 219 4.29 -13.66 -4.79
C VAL A 219 5.65 -14.16 -5.26
N GLY A 220 6.22 -15.17 -4.59
CA GLY A 220 7.51 -15.77 -4.95
C GLY A 220 7.51 -16.33 -6.37
N ASP A 221 6.50 -17.11 -6.74
CA ASP A 221 6.35 -17.69 -8.09
C ASP A 221 6.28 -16.60 -9.16
N PHE A 222 5.44 -15.56 -8.94
CA PHE A 222 5.30 -14.45 -9.88
C PHE A 222 6.61 -13.69 -10.09
N LEU A 223 7.29 -13.30 -9.02
CA LEU A 223 8.53 -12.55 -9.13
C LEU A 223 9.64 -13.38 -9.77
N SER A 224 9.74 -14.68 -9.45
CA SER A 224 10.71 -15.59 -10.04
C SER A 224 10.48 -15.77 -11.56
N GLU A 225 9.23 -15.89 -12.00
CA GLU A 225 8.86 -15.96 -13.41
C GLU A 225 9.34 -14.70 -14.17
N LYS A 226 9.11 -13.51 -13.58
CA LYS A 226 9.50 -12.24 -14.20
C LYS A 226 11.01 -12.05 -14.26
N PHE A 227 11.75 -12.49 -13.25
CA PHE A 227 13.21 -12.50 -13.30
C PHE A 227 13.75 -13.43 -14.39
N ALA A 228 13.23 -14.66 -14.48
CA ALA A 228 13.63 -15.59 -15.53
C ALA A 228 13.29 -15.09 -16.95
N ALA A 229 12.25 -14.30 -17.12
CA ALA A 229 11.91 -13.68 -18.39
C ALA A 229 12.88 -12.53 -18.75
N ALA A 230 13.27 -11.71 -17.76
CA ALA A 230 14.23 -10.62 -17.95
C ALA A 230 15.62 -11.16 -18.36
N ASP A 231 16.11 -12.21 -17.71
CA ASP A 231 17.40 -12.83 -18.05
C ASP A 231 17.44 -13.33 -19.50
N ARG A 232 16.35 -13.94 -19.98
CA ARG A 232 16.23 -14.40 -21.39
C ARG A 232 16.25 -13.28 -22.39
N SER A 233 15.80 -12.09 -22.04
CA SER A 233 15.80 -10.92 -22.93
C SER A 233 17.19 -10.31 -23.12
N HIS A 234 18.08 -10.46 -22.12
CA HIS A 234 19.47 -9.97 -22.15
C HIS A 234 20.45 -10.95 -22.83
N THR A 235 20.04 -12.22 -23.02
CA THR A 235 20.90 -13.27 -23.62
C THR A 235 20.63 -13.51 -25.10
N LYS A 236 19.70 -12.79 -25.75
CA LYS A 236 19.56 -12.85 -27.21
C LYS A 236 20.56 -11.88 -27.86
N PRO A 237 21.44 -12.39 -28.73
CA PRO A 237 22.42 -11.61 -29.48
C PRO A 237 21.77 -10.64 -30.46
#